data_a0518c1a3ea69f9322d74844ae112d23
#
_entry.id   a0518c1a3ea69f9322d74844ae112d23
#
_cell.length_a   1.000
_cell.length_b   1.000
_cell.length_c   1.000
_cell.angle_alpha   90.00
_cell.angle_beta   90.00
_cell.angle_gamma   90.00
#
_symmetry.space_group_name_H-M   'P 1'
#
loop_
_entity.id
_entity.type
_entity.pdbx_description
1 polymer ?
#
loop_
_entity_poly.entity_id
_entity_poly.type
_entity_poly.pdbx_seq_one_letter_code
_entity_poly.pdbx_strand_id
1 'polypeptide(L)'
;EGRVLVDGVDVHGLAPAELRTLRHGVGMVFQQFNLWNSRTVFSNIATPLKLAGWEDAAISRRVGELLDFVGLGGKAFARPRRLSGGQKQRVGIARAIAAKPSVLLADEATSALDPQTTTEIVDLLKSVNAEFGITMVVVTHEMDVVSRLADRVSILSNGEVVESGDIHQILAKPQ
;
A
#
# COMPACT_ATOMS: atom_id res chain seq x y z
N GLU A 1 -17.15 -5.10 -18.21
CA GLU A 1 -17.34 -3.80 -18.90
C GLU A 1 -17.38 -2.70 -17.84
N GLY A 2 -16.49 -1.75 -17.91
CA GLY A 2 -16.44 -0.67 -16.95
C GLY A 2 -15.35 0.32 -17.31
N ARG A 3 -15.32 1.44 -16.62
CA ARG A 3 -14.34 2.51 -16.82
C ARG A 3 -13.58 2.75 -15.54
N VAL A 4 -12.25 2.74 -15.61
CA VAL A 4 -11.38 3.04 -14.47
C VAL A 4 -10.63 4.32 -14.75
N LEU A 5 -10.83 5.31 -13.87
CA LEU A 5 -10.14 6.60 -13.93
C LEU A 5 -9.15 6.71 -12.76
N VAL A 6 -7.91 7.04 -13.07
CA VAL A 6 -6.88 7.38 -12.07
C VAL A 6 -6.40 8.79 -12.37
N ASP A 7 -6.54 9.70 -11.41
CA ASP A 7 -6.25 11.14 -11.59
C ASP A 7 -6.93 11.74 -12.83
N GLY A 8 -8.18 11.30 -13.12
CA GLY A 8 -8.96 11.73 -14.26
C GLY A 8 -8.61 11.06 -15.60
N VAL A 9 -7.60 10.19 -15.64
CA VAL A 9 -7.13 9.51 -16.85
C VAL A 9 -7.76 8.12 -16.95
N ASP A 10 -8.38 7.77 -18.10
CA ASP A 10 -8.96 6.46 -18.35
C ASP A 10 -7.86 5.43 -18.63
N VAL A 11 -7.77 4.45 -17.76
CA VAL A 11 -6.72 3.41 -17.82
C VAL A 11 -6.83 2.54 -19.08
N HIS A 12 -8.05 2.30 -19.57
CA HIS A 12 -8.30 1.40 -20.70
C HIS A 12 -7.90 1.99 -22.06
N GLY A 13 -7.78 3.32 -22.14
CA GLY A 13 -7.41 4.02 -23.38
C GLY A 13 -5.93 4.29 -23.56
N LEU A 14 -5.09 3.93 -22.57
CA LEU A 14 -3.68 4.29 -22.56
C LEU A 14 -2.81 3.35 -23.42
N ALA A 15 -1.86 3.93 -24.14
CA ALA A 15 -0.79 3.17 -24.75
C ALA A 15 0.12 2.52 -23.68
N PRO A 16 0.85 1.42 -24.01
CA PRO A 16 1.68 0.70 -23.03
C PRO A 16 2.70 1.58 -22.28
N ALA A 17 3.25 2.60 -22.93
CA ALA A 17 4.21 3.52 -22.32
C ALA A 17 3.52 4.45 -21.30
N GLU A 18 2.36 5.00 -21.65
CA GLU A 18 1.54 5.86 -20.79
C GLU A 18 1.04 5.08 -19.57
N LEU A 19 0.55 3.85 -19.79
CA LEU A 19 0.12 2.96 -18.70
C LEU A 19 1.27 2.65 -17.73
N ARG A 20 2.51 2.50 -18.22
CA ARG A 20 3.69 2.33 -17.37
C ARG A 20 3.93 3.57 -16.52
N THR A 21 3.83 4.76 -17.10
CA THR A 21 3.98 6.03 -16.38
C THR A 21 2.90 6.17 -15.31
N LEU A 22 1.62 5.91 -15.64
CA LEU A 22 0.53 5.97 -14.69
C LEU A 22 0.74 4.99 -13.52
N ARG A 23 1.23 3.78 -13.78
CA ARG A 23 1.53 2.77 -12.74
C ARG A 23 2.61 3.21 -11.75
N HIS A 24 3.51 4.13 -12.10
CA HIS A 24 4.44 4.71 -11.13
C HIS A 24 3.74 5.59 -10.10
N GLY A 25 2.57 6.16 -10.43
CA GLY A 25 1.70 6.92 -9.53
C GLY A 25 0.80 6.05 -8.65
N VAL A 26 0.84 4.72 -8.79
CA VAL A 26 0.03 3.77 -8.02
C VAL A 26 0.93 2.82 -7.25
N GLY A 27 0.92 2.93 -5.93
CA GLY A 27 1.58 1.96 -5.05
C GLY A 27 0.68 0.77 -4.76
N MET A 28 1.26 -0.41 -4.50
CA MET A 28 0.49 -1.59 -4.13
C MET A 28 1.14 -2.36 -2.98
N VAL A 29 0.33 -2.65 -1.96
CA VAL A 29 0.65 -3.50 -0.81
C VAL A 29 -0.13 -4.80 -0.96
N PHE A 30 0.56 -5.93 -0.88
CA PHE A 30 0.00 -7.26 -1.12
C PHE A 30 -0.13 -8.06 0.19
N GLN A 31 -1.07 -8.97 0.25
CA GLN A 31 -1.26 -9.94 1.32
C GLN A 31 0.02 -10.76 1.58
N GLN A 32 0.67 -11.27 0.54
CA GLN A 32 1.87 -12.11 0.63
C GLN A 32 3.18 -11.33 0.62
N PHE A 33 3.18 -10.02 0.94
CA PHE A 33 4.32 -9.11 0.97
C PHE A 33 5.03 -8.94 -0.39
N ASN A 34 5.11 -9.96 -1.24
CA ASN A 34 5.76 -10.00 -2.56
C ASN A 34 7.18 -9.40 -2.58
N LEU A 35 7.96 -9.70 -1.53
CA LEU A 35 9.35 -9.26 -1.42
C LEU A 35 10.30 -10.23 -2.13
N TRP A 36 11.30 -9.69 -2.81
CA TRP A 36 12.38 -10.51 -3.38
C TRP A 36 13.29 -11.05 -2.27
N ASN A 37 13.17 -12.33 -1.98
CA ASN A 37 13.91 -13.01 -0.92
C ASN A 37 15.44 -13.04 -1.15
N SER A 38 15.89 -12.94 -2.39
CA SER A 38 17.31 -12.87 -2.77
C SER A 38 17.92 -11.49 -2.58
N ARG A 39 17.11 -10.44 -2.41
CA ARG A 39 17.53 -9.05 -2.26
C ARG A 39 17.44 -8.58 -0.81
N THR A 40 18.19 -7.55 -0.47
CA THR A 40 18.08 -6.88 0.85
C THR A 40 16.79 -6.07 0.96
N VAL A 41 16.45 -5.65 2.18
CA VAL A 41 15.36 -4.70 2.46
C VAL A 41 15.57 -3.42 1.68
N PHE A 42 16.77 -2.83 1.75
CA PHE A 42 17.15 -1.66 0.95
C PHE A 42 16.84 -1.85 -0.53
N SER A 43 17.30 -2.94 -1.12
CA SER A 43 17.10 -3.21 -2.55
C SER A 43 15.63 -3.41 -2.93
N ASN A 44 14.81 -4.00 -2.03
CA ASN A 44 13.38 -4.13 -2.24
C ASN A 44 12.69 -2.75 -2.32
N ILE A 45 13.03 -1.83 -1.41
CA ILE A 45 12.45 -0.47 -1.38
C ILE A 45 13.02 0.40 -2.51
N ALA A 46 14.30 0.26 -2.84
CA ALA A 46 14.97 1.03 -3.89
C ALA A 46 14.47 0.72 -5.30
N THR A 47 13.91 -0.46 -5.53
CA THR A 47 13.55 -0.89 -6.89
C THR A 47 12.57 0.03 -7.61
N PRO A 48 11.40 0.44 -7.06
CA PRO A 48 10.52 1.37 -7.74
C PRO A 48 11.17 2.71 -8.05
N LEU A 49 12.08 3.20 -7.20
CA LEU A 49 12.82 4.43 -7.42
C LEU A 49 13.78 4.30 -8.61
N LYS A 50 14.50 3.17 -8.72
CA LYS A 50 15.37 2.88 -9.85
C LYS A 50 14.59 2.81 -11.16
N LEU A 51 13.42 2.17 -11.15
CA LEU A 51 12.55 2.08 -12.32
C LEU A 51 11.98 3.45 -12.72
N ALA A 52 11.82 4.35 -11.77
CA ALA A 52 11.41 5.74 -11.99
C ALA A 52 12.59 6.67 -12.37
N GLY A 53 13.81 6.13 -12.53
CA GLY A 53 14.99 6.88 -12.99
C GLY A 53 15.62 7.80 -11.95
N TRP A 54 15.42 7.53 -10.65
CA TRP A 54 16.03 8.35 -9.61
C TRP A 54 17.54 8.12 -9.51
N GLU A 55 18.27 9.18 -9.16
CA GLU A 55 19.72 9.13 -8.90
C GLU A 55 20.03 8.35 -7.62
N ASP A 56 21.15 7.61 -7.59
CA ASP A 56 21.54 6.73 -6.48
C ASP A 56 21.62 7.46 -5.12
N ALA A 57 22.08 8.70 -5.10
CA ALA A 57 22.14 9.49 -3.87
C ALA A 57 20.73 9.83 -3.34
N ALA A 58 19.78 10.16 -4.23
CA ALA A 58 18.38 10.41 -3.88
C ALA A 58 17.69 9.14 -3.42
N ILE A 59 17.96 8.01 -4.07
CA ILE A 59 17.47 6.68 -3.66
C ILE A 59 17.94 6.36 -2.25
N SER A 60 19.23 6.50 -1.97
CA SER A 60 19.81 6.17 -0.66
C SER A 60 19.16 6.98 0.45
N ARG A 61 18.99 8.28 0.26
CA ARG A 61 18.31 9.17 1.21
C ARG A 61 16.86 8.76 1.41
N ARG A 62 16.09 8.61 0.32
CA ARG A 62 14.66 8.25 0.39
C ARG A 62 14.42 6.90 1.05
N VAL A 63 15.23 5.90 0.76
CA VAL A 63 15.14 4.59 1.41
C VAL A 63 15.45 4.68 2.90
N GLY A 64 16.46 5.48 3.30
CA GLY A 64 16.76 5.74 4.71
C GLY A 64 15.56 6.36 5.44
N GLU A 65 15.01 7.46 4.91
CA GLU A 65 13.81 8.13 5.44
C GLU A 65 12.64 7.16 5.61
N LEU A 66 12.38 6.33 4.61
CA LEU A 66 11.29 5.35 4.66
C LEU A 66 11.53 4.23 5.66
N LEU A 67 12.77 3.76 5.80
CA LEU A 67 13.11 2.75 6.80
C LEU A 67 12.92 3.29 8.22
N ASP A 68 13.28 4.53 8.47
CA ASP A 68 13.05 5.18 9.76
C ASP A 68 11.56 5.37 10.01
N PHE A 69 10.82 5.85 9.01
CA PHE A 69 9.35 6.02 9.08
C PHE A 69 8.61 4.72 9.42
N VAL A 70 8.99 3.59 8.82
CA VAL A 70 8.36 2.30 9.12
C VAL A 70 8.98 1.56 10.32
N GLY A 71 9.92 2.18 11.04
CA GLY A 71 10.56 1.62 12.23
C GLY A 71 11.55 0.47 11.94
N LEU A 72 12.23 0.50 10.79
CA LEU A 72 13.18 -0.53 10.35
C LEU A 72 14.59 0.02 10.01
N GLY A 73 15.00 1.17 10.56
CA GLY A 73 16.27 1.84 10.24
C GLY A 73 17.51 0.93 10.30
N GLY A 74 17.57 0.03 11.31
CA GLY A 74 18.68 -0.93 11.45
C GLY A 74 18.58 -2.18 10.56
N LYS A 75 17.58 -2.30 9.64
CA LYS A 75 17.31 -3.51 8.86
C LYS A 75 17.63 -3.39 7.36
N ALA A 76 18.24 -2.29 6.92
CA ALA A 76 18.51 -2.02 5.50
C ALA A 76 19.17 -3.19 4.76
N PHE A 77 20.17 -3.83 5.38
CA PHE A 77 20.94 -4.92 4.78
C PHE A 77 20.41 -6.32 5.12
N ALA A 78 19.35 -6.42 5.92
CA ALA A 78 18.69 -7.69 6.19
C ALA A 78 18.00 -8.24 4.91
N ARG A 79 17.82 -9.55 4.85
CA ARG A 79 17.02 -10.21 3.81
C ARG A 79 15.63 -10.53 4.34
N PRO A 80 14.57 -10.57 3.50
CA PRO A 80 13.19 -10.82 3.93
C PRO A 80 13.01 -12.08 4.79
N ARG A 81 13.76 -13.15 4.52
CA ARG A 81 13.71 -14.39 5.30
C ARG A 81 14.14 -14.24 6.77
N ARG A 82 14.79 -13.13 7.15
CA ARG A 82 15.19 -12.82 8.53
C ARG A 82 14.23 -11.86 9.24
N LEU A 83 13.09 -11.55 8.61
CA LEU A 83 12.08 -10.62 9.11
C LEU A 83 10.84 -11.37 9.57
N SER A 84 10.18 -10.85 10.62
CA SER A 84 8.82 -11.27 10.99
C SER A 84 7.79 -10.90 9.92
N GLY A 85 6.57 -11.43 10.00
CA GLY A 85 5.47 -11.09 9.10
C GLY A 85 5.20 -9.58 9.06
N GLY A 86 5.04 -8.96 10.23
CA GLY A 86 4.82 -7.52 10.34
C GLY A 86 6.00 -6.68 9.80
N GLN A 87 7.25 -7.11 10.03
CA GLN A 87 8.41 -6.44 9.43
C GLN A 87 8.43 -6.54 7.91
N LYS A 88 8.06 -7.70 7.34
CA LYS A 88 7.92 -7.86 5.89
C LYS A 88 6.83 -6.91 5.33
N GLN A 89 5.71 -6.80 6.03
CA GLN A 89 4.63 -5.90 5.62
C GLN A 89 5.06 -4.43 5.66
N ARG A 90 5.78 -4.02 6.71
CA ARG A 90 6.37 -2.67 6.79
C ARG A 90 7.32 -2.38 5.62
N VAL A 91 8.14 -3.35 5.20
CA VAL A 91 8.97 -3.24 3.98
C VAL A 91 8.11 -3.14 2.72
N GLY A 92 7.02 -3.92 2.62
CA GLY A 92 6.06 -3.86 1.52
C GLY A 92 5.42 -2.47 1.39
N ILE A 93 4.99 -1.89 2.53
CA ILE A 93 4.43 -0.53 2.59
C ILE A 93 5.48 0.51 2.18
N ALA A 94 6.69 0.46 2.76
CA ALA A 94 7.77 1.39 2.40
C ALA A 94 8.10 1.34 0.90
N ARG A 95 8.15 0.14 0.31
CA ARG A 95 8.33 -0.04 -1.13
C ARG A 95 7.20 0.57 -1.94
N ALA A 96 5.94 0.38 -1.52
CA ALA A 96 4.77 0.85 -2.24
C ALA A 96 4.72 2.39 -2.29
N ILE A 97 5.15 3.08 -1.21
CA ILE A 97 5.15 4.55 -1.14
C ILE A 97 6.48 5.19 -1.56
N ALA A 98 7.47 4.39 -1.96
CA ALA A 98 8.82 4.88 -2.25
C ALA A 98 8.83 5.96 -3.34
N ALA A 99 8.17 5.71 -4.46
CA ALA A 99 8.11 6.60 -5.62
C ALA A 99 7.10 7.77 -5.48
N LYS A 100 6.56 8.00 -4.28
CA LYS A 100 5.55 9.04 -3.99
C LYS A 100 4.29 8.90 -4.85
N PRO A 101 3.59 7.76 -4.77
CA PRO A 101 2.36 7.56 -5.54
C PRO A 101 1.26 8.48 -5.06
N SER A 102 0.29 8.81 -5.93
CA SER A 102 -0.96 9.50 -5.57
C SER A 102 -2.00 8.55 -4.99
N VAL A 103 -1.93 7.26 -5.36
CA VAL A 103 -2.86 6.21 -4.93
C VAL A 103 -2.08 5.03 -4.34
N LEU A 104 -2.56 4.50 -3.22
CA LEU A 104 -2.08 3.27 -2.60
C LEU A 104 -3.20 2.24 -2.57
N LEU A 105 -3.00 1.12 -3.26
CA LEU A 105 -3.88 -0.04 -3.21
C LEU A 105 -3.36 -0.99 -2.14
N ALA A 106 -4.17 -1.33 -1.15
CA ALA A 106 -3.85 -2.30 -0.10
C ALA A 106 -4.79 -3.50 -0.23
N ASP A 107 -4.26 -4.61 -0.73
CA ASP A 107 -5.00 -5.84 -0.96
C ASP A 107 -4.73 -6.82 0.18
N GLU A 108 -5.71 -6.97 1.08
CA GLU A 108 -5.64 -7.81 2.28
C GLU A 108 -4.33 -7.65 3.08
N ALA A 109 -3.90 -6.40 3.26
CA ALA A 109 -2.57 -6.09 3.81
C ALA A 109 -2.33 -6.58 5.26
N THR A 110 -3.36 -7.03 5.95
CA THR A 110 -3.32 -7.49 7.35
C THR A 110 -3.69 -8.96 7.55
N SER A 111 -4.32 -9.60 6.58
CA SER A 111 -4.94 -10.93 6.72
C SER A 111 -3.96 -12.07 7.09
N ALA A 112 -2.65 -11.90 6.86
CA ALA A 112 -1.61 -12.88 7.20
C ALA A 112 -0.89 -12.56 8.54
N LEU A 113 -1.42 -11.64 9.35
CA LEU A 113 -0.79 -11.12 10.55
C LEU A 113 -1.61 -11.48 11.80
N ASP A 114 -0.95 -11.50 12.95
CA ASP A 114 -1.61 -11.62 14.23
C ASP A 114 -2.32 -10.31 14.62
N PRO A 115 -3.31 -10.31 15.54
CA PRO A 115 -4.12 -9.14 15.86
C PRO A 115 -3.32 -7.92 16.35
N GLN A 116 -2.26 -8.13 17.11
CA GLN A 116 -1.41 -7.05 17.58
C GLN A 116 -0.65 -6.40 16.43
N THR A 117 -0.04 -7.21 15.59
CA THR A 117 0.67 -6.75 14.38
C THR A 117 -0.29 -6.08 13.40
N THR A 118 -1.53 -6.61 13.23
CA THR A 118 -2.59 -5.97 12.44
C THR A 118 -2.84 -4.54 12.89
N THR A 119 -3.01 -4.34 14.21
CA THR A 119 -3.19 -3.00 14.79
C THR A 119 -2.04 -2.06 14.42
N GLU A 120 -0.79 -2.51 14.57
CA GLU A 120 0.39 -1.70 14.23
C GLU A 120 0.47 -1.35 12.72
N ILE A 121 0.07 -2.27 11.84
CA ILE A 121 0.05 -2.01 10.40
C ILE A 121 -1.07 -1.05 10.01
N VAL A 122 -2.24 -1.15 10.64
CA VAL A 122 -3.35 -0.19 10.46
C VAL A 122 -2.92 1.21 10.88
N ASP A 123 -2.25 1.36 12.02
CA ASP A 123 -1.75 2.66 12.49
C ASP A 123 -0.65 3.21 11.57
N LEU A 124 0.20 2.36 11.03
CA LEU A 124 1.19 2.74 10.03
C LEU A 124 0.51 3.25 8.73
N LEU A 125 -0.54 2.57 8.25
CA LEU A 125 -1.27 3.02 7.06
C LEU A 125 -1.97 4.37 7.29
N LYS A 126 -2.51 4.61 8.47
CA LYS A 126 -3.02 5.95 8.86
C LYS A 126 -1.94 7.01 8.80
N SER A 127 -0.76 6.70 9.34
CA SER A 127 0.39 7.60 9.32
C SER A 127 0.85 7.89 7.89
N VAL A 128 0.81 6.90 6.99
CA VAL A 128 1.11 7.06 5.55
C VAL A 128 0.13 8.04 4.91
N ASN A 129 -1.18 7.88 5.17
CA ASN A 129 -2.20 8.80 4.63
C ASN A 129 -2.00 10.22 5.15
N ALA A 130 -1.80 10.39 6.45
CA ALA A 130 -1.64 11.70 7.10
C ALA A 130 -0.36 12.43 6.64
N GLU A 131 0.78 11.71 6.54
CA GLU A 131 2.08 12.30 6.23
C GLU A 131 2.25 12.60 4.74
N PHE A 132 1.74 11.70 3.87
CA PHE A 132 1.99 11.80 2.43
C PHE A 132 0.76 12.26 1.62
N GLY A 133 -0.42 12.38 2.22
CA GLY A 133 -1.65 12.77 1.53
C GLY A 133 -2.11 11.79 0.44
N ILE A 134 -1.76 10.52 0.56
CA ILE A 134 -2.01 9.49 -0.45
C ILE A 134 -3.46 9.00 -0.33
N THR A 135 -4.20 8.98 -1.45
CA THR A 135 -5.50 8.32 -1.49
C THR A 135 -5.34 6.81 -1.35
N MET A 136 -6.00 6.19 -0.37
CA MET A 136 -5.91 4.75 -0.16
C MET A 136 -7.19 4.04 -0.60
N VAL A 137 -7.01 2.93 -1.31
CA VAL A 137 -8.06 1.94 -1.58
C VAL A 137 -7.68 0.64 -0.87
N VAL A 138 -8.47 0.26 0.13
CA VAL A 138 -8.20 -0.91 0.97
C VAL A 138 -9.23 -1.99 0.69
N VAL A 139 -8.76 -3.17 0.30
CA VAL A 139 -9.58 -4.38 0.16
C VAL A 139 -9.33 -5.24 1.39
N THR A 140 -10.38 -5.52 2.15
CA THR A 140 -10.32 -6.35 3.36
C THR A 140 -11.69 -6.93 3.69
N HIS A 141 -11.71 -8.05 4.39
CA HIS A 141 -12.88 -8.63 5.01
C HIS A 141 -12.91 -8.41 6.55
N GLU A 142 -11.92 -7.70 7.08
CA GLU A 142 -11.78 -7.43 8.52
C GLU A 142 -12.50 -6.12 8.88
N MET A 143 -13.67 -6.21 9.52
CA MET A 143 -14.49 -5.02 9.86
C MET A 143 -13.76 -4.04 10.80
N ASP A 144 -12.88 -4.53 11.67
CA ASP A 144 -12.05 -3.68 12.55
C ASP A 144 -11.09 -2.81 11.73
N VAL A 145 -10.51 -3.36 10.66
CA VAL A 145 -9.65 -2.60 9.74
C VAL A 145 -10.47 -1.53 9.02
N VAL A 146 -11.64 -1.91 8.49
CA VAL A 146 -12.56 -0.98 7.81
C VAL A 146 -12.93 0.19 8.74
N SER A 147 -13.40 -0.10 9.95
CA SER A 147 -13.85 0.91 10.91
C SER A 147 -12.76 1.90 11.33
N ARG A 148 -11.49 1.46 11.28
CA ARG A 148 -10.35 2.28 11.68
C ARG A 148 -9.73 3.08 10.55
N LEU A 149 -9.80 2.61 9.29
CA LEU A 149 -9.11 3.23 8.16
C LEU A 149 -10.03 3.99 7.21
N ALA A 150 -11.28 3.54 7.03
CA ALA A 150 -12.08 3.99 5.93
C ALA A 150 -12.92 5.23 6.29
N ASP A 151 -12.96 6.21 5.38
CA ASP A 151 -13.95 7.29 5.36
C ASP A 151 -15.22 6.82 4.61
N ARG A 152 -15.02 6.03 3.55
CA ARG A 152 -16.09 5.49 2.71
C ARG A 152 -15.90 4.00 2.49
N VAL A 153 -17.01 3.26 2.37
CA VAL A 153 -17.03 1.81 2.17
C VAL A 153 -17.90 1.47 0.97
N SER A 154 -17.49 0.46 0.23
CA SER A 154 -18.31 -0.23 -0.77
C SER A 154 -18.29 -1.72 -0.46
N ILE A 155 -19.47 -2.31 -0.25
CA ILE A 155 -19.63 -3.73 0.03
C ILE A 155 -19.87 -4.44 -1.30
N LEU A 156 -19.02 -5.44 -1.58
CA LEU A 156 -19.14 -6.27 -2.77
C LEU A 156 -19.67 -7.64 -2.41
N SER A 157 -20.66 -8.12 -3.18
CA SER A 157 -21.17 -9.48 -3.13
C SER A 157 -21.38 -10.01 -4.54
N ASN A 158 -20.87 -11.21 -4.84
CA ASN A 158 -20.97 -11.85 -6.16
C ASN A 158 -20.51 -10.98 -7.35
N GLY A 159 -19.53 -10.10 -7.12
CA GLY A 159 -18.98 -9.20 -8.15
C GLY A 159 -19.79 -7.91 -8.37
N GLU A 160 -20.83 -7.66 -7.57
CA GLU A 160 -21.65 -6.46 -7.61
C GLU A 160 -21.48 -5.63 -6.34
N VAL A 161 -21.57 -4.31 -6.46
CA VAL A 161 -21.61 -3.40 -5.31
C VAL A 161 -23.03 -3.39 -4.77
N VAL A 162 -23.24 -4.00 -3.61
CA VAL A 162 -24.55 -4.10 -2.95
C VAL A 162 -24.88 -2.90 -2.08
N GLU A 163 -23.86 -2.27 -1.52
CA GLU A 163 -24.00 -1.05 -0.71
C GLU A 163 -22.74 -0.19 -0.83
N SER A 164 -22.88 1.15 -0.78
CA SER A 164 -21.78 2.09 -0.79
C SER A 164 -22.17 3.39 -0.08
N GLY A 165 -21.27 3.93 0.76
CA GLY A 165 -21.54 5.17 1.49
C GLY A 165 -20.45 5.55 2.46
N ASP A 166 -20.75 6.54 3.31
CA ASP A 166 -19.95 6.93 4.46
C ASP A 166 -19.93 5.79 5.49
N ILE A 167 -18.74 5.54 6.08
CA ILE A 167 -18.55 4.44 7.04
C ILE A 167 -19.52 4.50 8.21
N HIS A 168 -19.77 5.69 8.77
CA HIS A 168 -20.65 5.86 9.93
C HIS A 168 -22.10 5.57 9.57
N GLN A 169 -22.53 5.87 8.34
CA GLN A 169 -23.88 5.59 7.87
C GLN A 169 -24.11 4.08 7.65
N ILE A 170 -23.10 3.39 7.11
CA ILE A 170 -23.17 1.95 6.85
C ILE A 170 -23.13 1.16 8.16
N LEU A 171 -22.24 1.49 9.08
CA LEU A 171 -22.14 0.82 10.38
C LEU A 171 -23.34 1.10 11.30
N ALA A 172 -24.05 2.22 11.14
CA ALA A 172 -25.23 2.57 11.95
C ALA A 172 -26.51 1.83 11.52
N LYS A 173 -26.52 1.15 10.37
CA LYS A 173 -27.65 0.35 9.88
C LYS A 173 -27.25 -1.12 9.85
N PRO A 174 -27.33 -1.86 10.97
CA PRO A 174 -27.16 -3.30 10.94
C PRO A 174 -28.26 -3.92 10.05
N GLN A 175 -27.88 -4.66 9.02
CA GLN A 175 -28.78 -5.50 8.25
C GLN A 175 -29.15 -6.74 9.05
#